data_f5f24edfa5ed5e45349b4e5d6c2b6af6
#
_entry.id   f5f24edfa5ed5e45349b4e5d6c2b6af6
#
_cell.length_a   1.000
_cell.length_b   1.000
_cell.length_c   1.000
_cell.angle_alpha   90.00
_cell.angle_beta   90.00
_cell.angle_gamma   90.00
#
_symmetry.space_group_name_H-M   'P 1'
#
loop_
_entity.id
_entity.type
_entity.pdbx_description
1 polymer ?
#
loop_
_entity_poly.entity_id
_entity_poly.type
_entity_poly.pdbx_seq_one_letter_code
_entity_poly.pdbx_strand_id
1 'polypeptide(L)'
;ETDLQCRTLAAKLFGVTDPARVVFTSCATHGLNIAVHTLVKPGGRVIISGYEHNAVTRPLHAIPGVEITVADGPLFDGEEMVRQFAAALACPADAVICTHVSNVFGFRLPVERIAALCRKKGVPFVLDASQSAGMLPVDMDALGAAFIAMPGHKGLYGPQGTGLLLCGAEPEPLLRGGTGSQSILQEMPEDLPDRLEAGTHNMPGIAGLLEGLRFVEQQGVGRIAEHERRLTRQMAARLRDIPGAEVFYTPEDGAQTGVLSFRLDGWDLPLIHI
;
A
#
# COMPACT_ATOMS: atom_id res chain seq x y z
N GLU A 1 -4.89 16.75 -20.07
CA GLU A 1 -3.90 15.95 -20.83
C GLU A 1 -2.85 15.32 -19.89
N THR A 2 -2.23 16.08 -19.00
CA THR A 2 -1.21 15.58 -18.04
C THR A 2 -1.76 14.53 -17.08
N ASP A 3 -2.94 14.74 -16.53
CA ASP A 3 -3.61 13.80 -15.62
C ASP A 3 -3.93 12.47 -16.31
N LEU A 4 -4.47 12.52 -17.55
CA LEU A 4 -4.73 11.32 -18.34
C LEU A 4 -3.43 10.54 -18.63
N GLN A 5 -2.34 11.24 -18.98
CA GLN A 5 -1.03 10.61 -19.19
C GLN A 5 -0.54 9.93 -17.90
N CYS A 6 -0.69 10.60 -16.75
CA CYS A 6 -0.28 10.05 -15.47
C CYS A 6 -1.10 8.79 -15.11
N ARG A 7 -2.43 8.82 -15.28
CA ARG A 7 -3.30 7.66 -15.06
C ARG A 7 -2.94 6.49 -15.97
N THR A 8 -2.77 6.77 -17.27
CA THR A 8 -2.45 5.75 -18.27
C THR A 8 -1.12 5.06 -17.96
N LEU A 9 -0.10 5.85 -17.59
CA LEU A 9 1.19 5.29 -17.21
C LEU A 9 1.12 4.50 -15.91
N ALA A 10 0.41 5.00 -14.89
CA ALA A 10 0.19 4.27 -13.66
C ALA A 10 -0.59 2.97 -13.90
N ALA A 11 -1.66 3.01 -14.71
CA ALA A 11 -2.41 1.82 -15.10
C ALA A 11 -1.51 0.75 -15.73
N LYS A 12 -0.65 1.16 -16.67
CA LYS A 12 0.34 0.28 -17.30
C LYS A 12 1.32 -0.33 -16.30
N LEU A 13 1.86 0.48 -15.38
CA LEU A 13 2.86 0.04 -14.41
C LEU A 13 2.30 -0.92 -13.36
N PHE A 14 1.02 -0.79 -13.03
CA PHE A 14 0.38 -1.52 -11.94
C PHE A 14 -0.68 -2.54 -12.38
N GLY A 15 -0.71 -2.90 -13.67
CA GLY A 15 -1.63 -3.92 -14.19
C GLY A 15 -3.09 -3.56 -13.99
N VAL A 16 -3.49 -2.32 -14.33
CA VAL A 16 -4.88 -1.86 -14.30
C VAL A 16 -5.38 -1.74 -15.73
N THR A 17 -6.41 -2.50 -16.09
CA THR A 17 -6.92 -2.53 -17.47
C THR A 17 -7.56 -1.21 -17.89
N ASP A 18 -8.32 -0.57 -17.01
CA ASP A 18 -9.00 0.71 -17.27
C ASP A 18 -8.33 1.85 -16.49
N PRO A 19 -7.67 2.82 -17.16
CA PRO A 19 -7.07 3.96 -16.49
C PRO A 19 -8.02 4.81 -15.63
N ALA A 20 -9.31 4.81 -15.89
CA ALA A 20 -10.30 5.48 -15.05
C ALA A 20 -10.34 4.93 -13.62
N ARG A 21 -9.93 3.67 -13.43
CA ARG A 21 -9.81 3.03 -12.11
C ARG A 21 -8.54 3.38 -11.34
N VAL A 22 -7.69 4.24 -11.89
CA VAL A 22 -6.56 4.87 -11.20
C VAL A 22 -7.02 6.23 -10.68
N VAL A 23 -7.19 6.37 -9.39
CA VAL A 23 -7.72 7.57 -8.74
C VAL A 23 -6.60 8.33 -8.05
N PHE A 24 -6.51 9.65 -8.26
CA PHE A 24 -5.59 10.50 -7.52
C PHE A 24 -6.06 10.73 -6.09
N THR A 25 -5.15 10.59 -5.16
CA THR A 25 -5.35 10.89 -3.75
C THR A 25 -4.25 11.83 -3.25
N SER A 26 -4.44 12.46 -2.10
CA SER A 26 -3.40 13.30 -1.50
C SER A 26 -2.24 12.48 -0.90
N CYS A 27 -2.46 11.20 -0.60
CA CYS A 27 -1.48 10.27 -0.04
C CYS A 27 -2.09 8.87 0.07
N ALA A 28 -1.27 7.85 0.40
CA ALA A 28 -1.78 6.50 0.64
C ALA A 28 -2.84 6.44 1.75
N THR A 29 -2.68 7.22 2.83
CA THR A 29 -3.66 7.26 3.94
C THR A 29 -5.04 7.64 3.44
N HIS A 30 -5.16 8.59 2.50
CA HIS A 30 -6.45 8.96 1.90
C HIS A 30 -7.04 7.77 1.14
N GLY A 31 -6.27 7.10 0.28
CA GLY A 31 -6.73 5.91 -0.46
C GLY A 31 -7.14 4.76 0.47
N LEU A 32 -6.36 4.49 1.52
CA LEU A 32 -6.68 3.46 2.52
C LEU A 32 -7.97 3.78 3.29
N ASN A 33 -8.22 5.06 3.62
CA ASN A 33 -9.49 5.46 4.25
C ASN A 33 -10.69 5.23 3.32
N ILE A 34 -10.55 5.50 2.02
CA ILE A 34 -11.61 5.19 1.03
C ILE A 34 -11.88 3.68 1.00
N ALA A 35 -10.83 2.85 0.91
CA ALA A 35 -10.96 1.40 0.89
C ALA A 35 -11.62 0.85 2.17
N VAL A 36 -11.17 1.31 3.34
CA VAL A 36 -11.74 0.94 4.64
C VAL A 36 -13.20 1.35 4.74
N HIS A 37 -13.51 2.61 4.41
CA HIS A 37 -14.90 3.12 4.45
C HIS A 37 -15.84 2.36 3.51
N THR A 38 -15.32 1.95 2.35
CA THR A 38 -16.08 1.16 1.37
C THR A 38 -16.42 -0.22 1.90
N LEU A 39 -15.43 -0.95 2.39
CA LEU A 39 -15.54 -2.39 2.67
C LEU A 39 -15.99 -2.71 4.09
N VAL A 40 -15.60 -1.91 5.08
CA VAL A 40 -15.81 -2.24 6.50
C VAL A 40 -16.89 -1.35 7.08
N LYS A 41 -17.98 -1.96 7.53
CA LYS A 41 -19.12 -1.24 8.14
C LYS A 41 -19.10 -1.43 9.68
N PRO A 42 -19.86 -0.60 10.44
CA PRO A 42 -20.01 -0.78 11.89
C PRO A 42 -20.40 -2.22 12.25
N GLY A 43 -19.70 -2.81 13.23
CA GLY A 43 -19.90 -4.21 13.64
C GLY A 43 -19.28 -5.25 12.69
N GLY A 44 -18.62 -4.82 11.61
CA GLY A 44 -17.97 -5.71 10.66
C GLY A 44 -16.70 -6.34 11.21
N ARG A 45 -16.18 -7.37 10.51
CA ARG A 45 -14.95 -8.06 10.86
C ARG A 45 -13.90 -7.89 9.77
N VAL A 46 -12.68 -7.49 10.16
CA VAL A 46 -11.54 -7.29 9.25
C VAL A 46 -10.32 -8.07 9.73
N ILE A 47 -9.55 -8.59 8.80
CA ILE A 47 -8.28 -9.26 9.06
C ILE A 47 -7.16 -8.36 8.58
N ILE A 48 -6.16 -8.10 9.43
CA ILE A 48 -4.98 -7.31 9.08
C ILE A 48 -3.69 -8.07 9.44
N SER A 49 -2.55 -7.66 8.87
CA SER A 49 -1.25 -8.19 9.33
C SER A 49 -0.80 -7.52 10.64
N GLY A 50 0.10 -8.19 11.37
CA GLY A 50 0.79 -7.59 12.53
C GLY A 50 1.79 -6.48 12.15
N TYR A 51 1.98 -6.21 10.87
CA TYR A 51 2.96 -5.23 10.34
C TYR A 51 2.33 -3.96 9.77
N GLU A 52 1.03 -3.74 10.02
CA GLU A 52 0.31 -2.62 9.43
C GLU A 52 0.77 -1.25 9.96
N HIS A 53 0.78 -0.29 9.04
CA HIS A 53 0.97 1.12 9.39
C HIS A 53 -0.30 1.72 10.02
N ASN A 54 -0.14 2.78 10.82
CA ASN A 54 -1.26 3.53 11.42
C ASN A 54 -2.29 4.06 10.40
N ALA A 55 -1.94 4.17 9.13
CA ALA A 55 -2.86 4.53 8.05
C ALA A 55 -3.96 3.48 7.82
N VAL A 56 -3.73 2.23 8.25
CA VAL A 56 -4.70 1.13 8.25
C VAL A 56 -5.37 0.99 9.62
N THR A 57 -4.58 0.91 10.69
CA THR A 57 -5.11 0.58 12.01
C THR A 57 -6.01 1.66 12.59
N ARG A 58 -5.64 2.95 12.45
CA ARG A 58 -6.43 4.05 13.01
C ARG A 58 -7.82 4.20 12.39
N PRO A 59 -7.99 4.18 11.04
CA PRO A 59 -9.32 4.20 10.45
C PRO A 59 -10.19 3.03 10.90
N LEU A 60 -9.62 1.83 11.02
CA LEU A 60 -10.36 0.65 11.50
C LEU A 60 -10.83 0.83 12.94
N HIS A 61 -9.97 1.28 13.85
CA HIS A 61 -10.34 1.53 15.24
C HIS A 61 -11.37 2.66 15.42
N ALA A 62 -11.54 3.51 14.40
CA ALA A 62 -12.57 4.55 14.42
C ALA A 62 -13.96 4.03 14.03
N ILE A 63 -14.09 2.80 13.52
CA ILE A 63 -15.37 2.20 13.12
C ILE A 63 -16.04 1.59 14.37
N PRO A 64 -17.27 1.98 14.72
CA PRO A 64 -17.95 1.43 15.90
C PRO A 64 -18.15 -0.08 15.83
N GLY A 65 -17.71 -0.80 16.86
CA GLY A 65 -17.94 -2.24 17.00
C GLY A 65 -17.20 -3.12 16.00
N VAL A 66 -16.21 -2.59 15.24
CA VAL A 66 -15.41 -3.41 14.33
C VAL A 66 -14.62 -4.47 15.10
N GLU A 67 -14.61 -5.70 14.60
CA GLU A 67 -13.76 -6.79 15.08
C GLU A 67 -12.49 -6.87 14.21
N ILE A 68 -11.33 -6.61 14.82
CA ILE A 68 -10.05 -6.68 14.14
C ILE A 68 -9.33 -7.97 14.53
N THR A 69 -9.13 -8.86 13.56
CA THR A 69 -8.29 -10.06 13.73
C THR A 69 -6.90 -9.76 13.16
N VAL A 70 -5.87 -9.91 13.99
CA VAL A 70 -4.48 -9.70 13.57
C VAL A 70 -3.85 -11.03 13.19
N ALA A 71 -3.43 -11.18 11.94
CA ALA A 71 -2.59 -12.27 11.46
C ALA A 71 -1.13 -11.88 11.74
N ASP A 72 -0.53 -12.46 12.77
CA ASP A 72 0.81 -12.13 13.23
C ASP A 72 1.74 -13.35 13.16
N GLY A 73 3.05 -13.12 13.05
CA GLY A 73 4.05 -14.15 12.96
C GLY A 73 5.46 -13.61 13.17
N PRO A 74 6.47 -14.50 13.29
CA PRO A 74 7.86 -14.10 13.45
C PRO A 74 8.34 -13.24 12.30
N LEU A 75 9.23 -12.29 12.60
CA LEU A 75 9.84 -11.42 11.61
C LEU A 75 10.55 -12.23 10.52
N PHE A 76 10.31 -11.90 9.27
CA PHE A 76 10.80 -12.56 8.05
C PHE A 76 10.29 -14.00 7.81
N ASP A 77 9.32 -14.50 8.58
CA ASP A 77 8.67 -15.79 8.32
C ASP A 77 7.41 -15.63 7.46
N GLY A 78 7.60 -15.60 6.14
CA GLY A 78 6.49 -15.50 5.19
C GLY A 78 5.57 -16.71 5.18
N GLU A 79 6.09 -17.92 5.50
CA GLU A 79 5.28 -19.13 5.58
C GLU A 79 4.31 -19.10 6.75
N GLU A 80 4.78 -18.63 7.92
CA GLU A 80 3.91 -18.43 9.08
C GLU A 80 2.86 -17.37 8.80
N MET A 81 3.22 -16.25 8.15
CA MET A 81 2.23 -15.24 7.77
C MET A 81 1.09 -15.84 6.93
N VAL A 82 1.40 -16.67 5.93
CA VAL A 82 0.35 -17.33 5.13
C VAL A 82 -0.52 -18.25 5.98
N ARG A 83 0.08 -19.01 6.93
CA ARG A 83 -0.68 -19.88 7.85
C ARG A 83 -1.64 -19.07 8.73
N GLN A 84 -1.19 -17.94 9.27
CA GLN A 84 -1.98 -17.07 10.12
C GLN A 84 -3.16 -16.43 9.37
N PHE A 85 -2.94 -15.95 8.15
CA PHE A 85 -4.03 -15.46 7.29
C PHE A 85 -5.02 -16.57 6.93
N ALA A 86 -4.53 -17.78 6.63
CA ALA A 86 -5.40 -18.93 6.34
C ALA A 86 -6.26 -19.33 7.54
N ALA A 87 -5.69 -19.31 8.76
CA ALA A 87 -6.41 -19.55 9.99
C ALA A 87 -7.45 -18.45 10.27
N ALA A 88 -7.09 -17.18 10.12
CA ALA A 88 -8.02 -16.06 10.30
C ALA A 88 -9.19 -16.10 9.31
N LEU A 89 -8.94 -16.53 8.06
CA LEU A 89 -9.94 -16.70 7.00
C LEU A 89 -10.80 -17.97 7.17
N ALA A 90 -10.63 -18.74 8.25
CA ALA A 90 -11.58 -19.82 8.60
C ALA A 90 -12.96 -19.27 8.99
N CYS A 91 -13.03 -18.03 9.49
CA CYS A 91 -14.27 -17.31 9.75
C CYS A 91 -14.51 -16.23 8.68
N PRO A 92 -15.79 -15.88 8.38
CA PRO A 92 -16.12 -14.81 7.45
C PRO A 92 -15.50 -13.47 7.88
N ALA A 93 -15.09 -12.66 6.89
CA ALA A 93 -14.58 -11.30 7.10
C ALA A 93 -15.05 -10.39 5.96
N ASP A 94 -15.23 -9.09 6.25
CA ASP A 94 -15.64 -8.09 5.26
C ASP A 94 -14.47 -7.71 4.35
N ALA A 95 -13.25 -7.75 4.89
CA ALA A 95 -12.03 -7.47 4.13
C ALA A 95 -10.78 -8.09 4.79
N VAL A 96 -9.76 -8.29 3.98
CA VAL A 96 -8.36 -8.47 4.41
C VAL A 96 -7.58 -7.25 3.95
N ILE A 97 -6.86 -6.60 4.85
CA ILE A 97 -5.97 -5.49 4.54
C ILE A 97 -4.56 -5.89 4.94
N CYS A 98 -3.61 -5.79 3.99
CA CYS A 98 -2.24 -6.22 4.23
C CYS A 98 -1.25 -5.22 3.64
N THR A 99 -0.27 -4.80 4.44
CA THR A 99 0.88 -4.10 3.91
C THR A 99 1.74 -5.05 3.09
N HIS A 100 2.26 -4.59 1.94
CA HIS A 100 3.18 -5.41 1.14
C HIS A 100 4.57 -5.48 1.78
N VAL A 101 4.99 -4.38 2.40
CA VAL A 101 6.32 -4.27 3.02
C VAL A 101 6.19 -3.48 4.32
N SER A 102 6.72 -4.04 5.41
CA SER A 102 6.81 -3.32 6.69
C SER A 102 7.68 -2.07 6.55
N ASN A 103 7.13 -0.92 6.92
CA ASN A 103 7.88 0.34 6.93
C ASN A 103 8.96 0.39 8.04
N VAL A 104 8.91 -0.53 9.00
CA VAL A 104 9.90 -0.64 10.08
C VAL A 104 11.02 -1.60 9.70
N PHE A 105 10.69 -2.81 9.27
CA PHE A 105 11.68 -3.87 9.09
C PHE A 105 12.03 -4.14 7.62
N GLY A 106 11.31 -3.55 6.66
CA GLY A 106 11.47 -3.89 5.26
C GLY A 106 11.01 -5.32 4.92
N PHE A 107 10.39 -6.03 5.86
CA PHE A 107 9.87 -7.38 5.64
C PHE A 107 8.81 -7.35 4.54
N ARG A 108 9.06 -8.10 3.47
CA ARG A 108 8.11 -8.30 2.37
C ARG A 108 7.15 -9.42 2.74
N LEU A 109 5.88 -9.10 2.90
CA LEU A 109 4.83 -10.08 3.12
C LEU A 109 4.46 -10.80 1.82
N PRO A 110 4.09 -12.10 1.87
CA PRO A 110 3.75 -12.92 0.69
C PRO A 110 2.33 -12.62 0.19
N VAL A 111 2.11 -11.38 -0.26
CA VAL A 111 0.78 -10.83 -0.59
C VAL A 111 0.10 -11.56 -1.75
N GLU A 112 0.86 -12.13 -2.68
CA GLU A 112 0.33 -12.93 -3.79
C GLU A 112 -0.39 -14.18 -3.26
N ARG A 113 0.19 -14.83 -2.25
CA ARG A 113 -0.38 -16.02 -1.60
C ARG A 113 -1.57 -15.65 -0.72
N ILE A 114 -1.47 -14.53 0.02
CA ILE A 114 -2.57 -14.01 0.85
C ILE A 114 -3.76 -13.62 -0.03
N ALA A 115 -3.53 -12.90 -1.12
CA ALA A 115 -4.56 -12.54 -2.08
C ALA A 115 -5.25 -13.78 -2.69
N ALA A 116 -4.48 -14.83 -3.00
CA ALA A 116 -5.04 -16.10 -3.48
C ALA A 116 -5.95 -16.78 -2.44
N LEU A 117 -5.61 -16.72 -1.15
CA LEU A 117 -6.48 -17.19 -0.06
C LEU A 117 -7.78 -16.37 0.02
N CYS A 118 -7.67 -15.04 -0.06
CA CYS A 118 -8.83 -14.14 -0.07
C CYS A 118 -9.77 -14.44 -1.23
N ARG A 119 -9.22 -14.57 -2.43
CA ARG A 119 -9.99 -14.93 -3.65
C ARG A 119 -10.72 -16.25 -3.49
N LYS A 120 -10.05 -17.28 -2.95
CA LYS A 120 -10.67 -18.60 -2.69
C LYS A 120 -11.83 -18.52 -1.70
N LYS A 121 -11.78 -17.56 -0.78
CA LYS A 121 -12.80 -17.35 0.26
C LYS A 121 -13.86 -16.31 -0.14
N GLY A 122 -13.70 -15.63 -1.26
CA GLY A 122 -14.59 -14.54 -1.69
C GLY A 122 -14.50 -13.30 -0.80
N VAL A 123 -13.37 -13.09 -0.11
CA VAL A 123 -13.14 -11.94 0.78
C VAL A 123 -12.35 -10.88 0.03
N PRO A 124 -12.79 -9.61 -0.02
CA PRO A 124 -12.06 -8.52 -0.65
C PRO A 124 -10.67 -8.34 -0.04
N PHE A 125 -9.66 -8.15 -0.90
CA PHE A 125 -8.27 -7.92 -0.52
C PHE A 125 -7.85 -6.47 -0.79
N VAL A 126 -7.27 -5.80 0.19
CA VAL A 126 -6.71 -4.45 0.09
C VAL A 126 -5.21 -4.51 0.34
N LEU A 127 -4.44 -3.93 -0.57
CA LEU A 127 -2.99 -3.85 -0.46
C LEU A 127 -2.56 -2.43 -0.09
N ASP A 128 -1.82 -2.28 1.03
CA ASP A 128 -1.01 -1.08 1.25
C ASP A 128 0.36 -1.27 0.56
N ALA A 129 0.50 -0.65 -0.61
CA ALA A 129 1.72 -0.68 -1.41
C ALA A 129 2.66 0.50 -1.11
N SER A 130 2.53 1.13 0.05
CA SER A 130 3.29 2.36 0.39
C SER A 130 4.79 2.19 0.37
N GLN A 131 5.30 0.98 0.62
CA GLN A 131 6.73 0.68 0.63
C GLN A 131 7.16 -0.20 -0.55
N SER A 132 6.24 -0.60 -1.42
CA SER A 132 6.53 -1.51 -2.52
C SER A 132 6.31 -0.91 -3.90
N ALA A 133 5.37 0.04 -4.05
CA ALA A 133 5.10 0.68 -5.33
C ALA A 133 6.36 1.37 -5.86
N GLY A 134 6.74 1.03 -7.11
CA GLY A 134 7.97 1.50 -7.75
C GLY A 134 9.25 0.73 -7.39
N MET A 135 9.20 -0.17 -6.39
CA MET A 135 10.34 -0.95 -5.89
C MET A 135 10.16 -2.46 -6.02
N LEU A 136 8.92 -2.93 -5.98
CA LEU A 136 8.54 -4.32 -6.22
C LEU A 136 7.47 -4.37 -7.30
N PRO A 137 7.34 -5.49 -8.01
CA PRO A 137 6.20 -5.71 -8.88
C PRO A 137 4.90 -5.65 -8.07
N VAL A 138 3.97 -4.84 -8.53
CA VAL A 138 2.61 -4.75 -8.02
C VAL A 138 1.68 -4.78 -9.22
N ASP A 139 0.82 -5.78 -9.30
CA ASP A 139 -0.10 -5.98 -10.42
C ASP A 139 -1.51 -6.21 -9.87
N MET A 140 -2.39 -5.25 -10.18
CA MET A 140 -3.76 -5.21 -9.68
C MET A 140 -4.56 -6.42 -10.14
N ASP A 141 -4.51 -6.72 -11.43
CA ASP A 141 -5.30 -7.79 -12.05
C ASP A 141 -4.80 -9.17 -11.60
N ALA A 142 -3.48 -9.35 -11.51
CA ALA A 142 -2.88 -10.60 -11.04
C ALA A 142 -3.22 -10.87 -9.56
N LEU A 143 -3.18 -9.84 -8.71
CA LEU A 143 -3.57 -9.96 -7.31
C LEU A 143 -5.09 -10.16 -7.15
N GLY A 144 -5.91 -9.61 -8.07
CA GLY A 144 -7.36 -9.55 -7.91
C GLY A 144 -7.74 -8.73 -6.67
N ALA A 145 -6.99 -7.68 -6.38
CA ALA A 145 -7.22 -6.84 -5.22
C ALA A 145 -8.48 -5.98 -5.41
N ALA A 146 -9.23 -5.76 -4.33
CA ALA A 146 -10.32 -4.80 -4.32
C ALA A 146 -9.79 -3.37 -4.41
N PHE A 147 -8.70 -3.08 -3.66
CA PHE A 147 -8.03 -1.79 -3.70
C PHE A 147 -6.53 -1.94 -3.48
N ILE A 148 -5.74 -1.06 -4.12
CA ILE A 148 -4.31 -0.90 -3.85
C ILE A 148 -4.05 0.59 -3.63
N ALA A 149 -3.49 0.95 -2.48
CA ALA A 149 -3.16 2.34 -2.15
C ALA A 149 -1.64 2.56 -2.10
N MET A 150 -1.18 3.71 -2.61
CA MET A 150 0.24 4.06 -2.62
C MET A 150 0.46 5.57 -2.59
N PRO A 151 1.53 6.06 -1.92
CA PRO A 151 1.90 7.47 -1.94
C PRO A 151 2.77 7.80 -3.15
N GLY A 152 2.67 9.01 -3.66
CA GLY A 152 3.51 9.46 -4.77
C GLY A 152 4.97 9.76 -4.37
N HIS A 153 5.21 10.16 -3.11
CA HIS A 153 6.49 10.68 -2.63
C HIS A 153 7.50 9.63 -2.11
N LYS A 154 7.21 8.35 -2.26
CA LYS A 154 8.15 7.26 -1.91
C LYS A 154 8.74 6.63 -3.17
N GLY A 155 8.58 5.34 -3.37
CA GLY A 155 9.14 4.62 -4.51
C GLY A 155 8.60 5.03 -5.89
N LEU A 156 7.60 5.91 -5.97
CA LEU A 156 7.16 6.54 -7.21
C LEU A 156 7.89 7.83 -7.55
N TYR A 157 8.81 8.31 -6.70
CA TYR A 157 9.64 9.51 -6.91
C TYR A 157 8.88 10.80 -7.23
N GLY A 158 7.59 10.85 -6.92
CA GLY A 158 6.75 12.02 -7.07
C GLY A 158 6.80 12.96 -5.85
N PRO A 159 6.13 14.11 -5.92
CA PRO A 159 6.10 15.06 -4.80
C PRO A 159 5.17 14.61 -3.67
N GLN A 160 5.39 15.17 -2.48
CA GLN A 160 4.44 15.08 -1.37
C GLN A 160 3.09 15.67 -1.76
N GLY A 161 2.01 15.24 -1.10
CA GLY A 161 0.65 15.66 -1.44
C GLY A 161 0.09 14.96 -2.69
N THR A 162 0.69 13.86 -3.11
CA THR A 162 0.21 12.99 -4.18
C THR A 162 0.17 11.53 -3.73
N GLY A 163 -0.75 10.78 -4.30
CA GLY A 163 -0.91 9.35 -4.13
C GLY A 163 -1.86 8.78 -5.17
N LEU A 164 -1.94 7.47 -5.21
CA LEU A 164 -2.84 6.73 -6.10
C LEU A 164 -3.65 5.72 -5.28
N LEU A 165 -4.91 5.57 -5.67
CA LEU A 165 -5.76 4.45 -5.30
C LEU A 165 -6.17 3.72 -6.59
N LEU A 166 -5.84 2.45 -6.67
CA LEU A 166 -6.28 1.56 -7.75
C LEU A 166 -7.55 0.86 -7.28
N CYS A 167 -8.61 0.89 -8.10
CA CYS A 167 -9.94 0.42 -7.74
C CYS A 167 -10.31 -0.83 -8.55
N GLY A 168 -10.24 -2.02 -7.95
CA GLY A 168 -10.77 -3.26 -8.51
C GLY A 168 -12.24 -3.50 -8.15
N ALA A 169 -12.69 -2.90 -7.04
CA ALA A 169 -14.09 -2.87 -6.60
C ALA A 169 -14.68 -1.47 -6.78
N GLU A 170 -16.01 -1.38 -6.67
CA GLU A 170 -16.72 -0.09 -6.69
C GLU A 170 -16.55 0.63 -5.34
N PRO A 171 -15.96 1.84 -5.33
CA PRO A 171 -15.67 2.54 -4.08
C PRO A 171 -16.81 3.44 -3.62
N GLU A 172 -16.88 3.64 -2.31
CA GLU A 172 -17.73 4.67 -1.70
C GLU A 172 -16.96 5.99 -1.56
N PRO A 173 -17.54 7.14 -1.95
CA PRO A 173 -16.86 8.42 -1.83
C PRO A 173 -16.73 8.83 -0.35
N LEU A 174 -15.49 9.06 0.09
CA LEU A 174 -15.19 9.60 1.42
C LEU A 174 -15.45 11.10 1.48
N LEU A 175 -15.08 11.82 0.43
CA LEU A 175 -15.33 13.25 0.27
C LEU A 175 -16.39 13.47 -0.80
N ARG A 176 -17.23 14.47 -0.61
CA ARG A 176 -18.26 14.86 -1.56
C ARG A 176 -18.09 16.33 -1.92
N GLY A 177 -18.20 16.67 -3.21
CA GLY A 177 -18.02 18.03 -3.69
C GLY A 177 -18.07 18.11 -5.21
N GLY A 178 -17.80 19.27 -5.79
CA GLY A 178 -17.77 19.44 -7.24
C GLY A 178 -16.61 18.68 -7.87
N THR A 179 -16.87 18.05 -9.00
CA THR A 179 -15.88 17.26 -9.77
C THR A 179 -15.59 17.87 -11.15
N GLY A 180 -16.29 18.97 -11.50
CA GLY A 180 -16.21 19.55 -12.83
C GLY A 180 -17.08 18.88 -13.89
N SER A 181 -17.68 17.73 -13.57
CA SER A 181 -18.63 17.01 -14.42
C SER A 181 -20.00 16.90 -13.72
N GLN A 182 -21.06 16.63 -14.50
CA GLN A 182 -22.43 16.34 -14.03
C GLN A 182 -22.97 17.32 -12.96
N SER A 183 -22.65 18.61 -13.08
CA SER A 183 -22.92 19.66 -12.07
C SER A 183 -24.40 19.89 -11.73
N ILE A 184 -25.33 19.29 -12.48
CA ILE A 184 -26.78 19.35 -12.24
C ILE A 184 -27.21 18.34 -11.15
N LEU A 185 -26.46 17.24 -10.98
CA LEU A 185 -26.75 16.20 -10.00
C LEU A 185 -26.33 16.67 -8.60
N GLN A 186 -27.09 16.29 -7.59
CA GLN A 186 -26.77 16.56 -6.18
C GLN A 186 -25.94 15.42 -5.56
N GLU A 187 -25.97 14.26 -6.15
CA GLU A 187 -25.18 13.09 -5.79
C GLU A 187 -23.82 13.16 -6.48
N MET A 188 -22.82 12.47 -5.92
CA MET A 188 -21.54 12.27 -6.59
C MET A 188 -21.74 11.46 -7.88
N PRO A 189 -20.95 11.73 -8.94
CA PRO A 189 -20.98 10.90 -10.16
C PRO A 189 -20.83 9.41 -9.84
N GLU A 190 -21.43 8.58 -10.66
CA GLU A 190 -21.27 7.11 -10.52
C GLU A 190 -19.94 6.63 -11.09
N ASP A 191 -19.45 7.33 -12.13
CA ASP A 191 -18.25 6.91 -12.86
C ASP A 191 -16.96 7.33 -12.16
N LEU A 192 -15.96 6.44 -12.23
CA LEU A 192 -14.59 6.76 -11.87
C LEU A 192 -13.89 7.52 -13.02
N PRO A 193 -12.95 8.40 -12.73
CA PRO A 193 -12.42 8.74 -11.39
C PRO A 193 -13.25 9.79 -10.65
N ASP A 194 -14.20 10.47 -11.29
CA ASP A 194 -14.96 11.62 -10.79
C ASP A 194 -15.67 11.32 -9.46
N ARG A 195 -16.14 10.09 -9.28
CA ARG A 195 -16.79 9.64 -8.04
C ARG A 195 -15.95 9.88 -6.78
N LEU A 196 -14.62 9.83 -6.90
CA LEU A 196 -13.70 9.95 -5.77
C LEU A 196 -12.88 11.25 -5.77
N GLU A 197 -12.86 11.98 -6.88
CA GLU A 197 -12.00 13.14 -7.06
C GLU A 197 -12.76 14.47 -6.90
N ALA A 198 -13.36 14.65 -5.71
CA ALA A 198 -14.03 15.90 -5.38
C ALA A 198 -13.02 17.03 -5.15
N GLY A 199 -13.26 18.18 -5.76
CA GLY A 199 -12.47 19.41 -5.61
C GLY A 199 -11.47 19.65 -6.74
N THR A 200 -10.64 20.68 -6.57
CA THR A 200 -9.61 21.02 -7.57
C THR A 200 -8.39 20.13 -7.40
N HIS A 201 -7.96 19.51 -8.49
CA HIS A 201 -6.81 18.62 -8.49
C HIS A 201 -5.50 19.37 -8.23
N ASN A 202 -4.56 18.71 -7.54
CA ASN A 202 -3.17 19.15 -7.40
C ASN A 202 -2.40 18.94 -8.71
N MET A 203 -2.72 19.71 -9.75
CA MET A 203 -2.12 19.55 -11.08
C MET A 203 -0.59 19.65 -11.08
N PRO A 204 0.06 20.59 -10.34
CA PRO A 204 1.52 20.58 -10.22
C PRO A 204 2.07 19.29 -9.62
N GLY A 205 1.40 18.76 -8.60
CA GLY A 205 1.78 17.48 -7.97
C GLY A 205 1.61 16.30 -8.92
N ILE A 206 0.52 16.24 -9.66
CA ILE A 206 0.24 15.20 -10.67
C ILE A 206 1.29 15.24 -11.79
N ALA A 207 1.68 16.44 -12.25
CA ALA A 207 2.74 16.59 -13.25
C ALA A 207 4.09 16.06 -12.73
N GLY A 208 4.43 16.36 -11.46
CA GLY A 208 5.62 15.81 -10.81
C GLY A 208 5.55 14.28 -10.62
N LEU A 209 4.38 13.76 -10.27
CA LEU A 209 4.17 12.32 -10.16
C LEU A 209 4.34 11.60 -11.51
N LEU A 210 3.85 12.20 -12.60
CA LEU A 210 4.05 11.67 -13.95
C LEU A 210 5.53 11.50 -14.27
N GLU A 211 6.38 12.47 -13.93
CA GLU A 211 7.83 12.37 -14.15
C GLU A 211 8.47 11.30 -13.27
N GLY A 212 8.01 11.14 -12.01
CA GLY A 212 8.42 10.05 -11.15
C GLY A 212 8.07 8.67 -11.72
N LEU A 213 6.84 8.50 -12.23
CA LEU A 213 6.42 7.26 -12.90
C LEU A 213 7.21 6.98 -14.17
N ARG A 214 7.54 8.01 -14.97
CA ARG A 214 8.43 7.88 -16.14
C ARG A 214 9.82 7.41 -15.74
N PHE A 215 10.36 7.94 -14.65
CA PHE A 215 11.63 7.50 -14.10
C PHE A 215 11.58 6.01 -13.71
N VAL A 216 10.53 5.58 -12.97
CA VAL A 216 10.34 4.17 -12.59
C VAL A 216 10.24 3.27 -13.83
N GLU A 217 9.46 3.68 -14.85
CA GLU A 217 9.34 2.94 -16.11
C GLU A 217 10.68 2.81 -16.82
N GLN A 218 11.44 3.90 -16.92
CA GLN A 218 12.73 3.93 -17.59
C GLN A 218 13.80 3.11 -16.87
N GLN A 219 13.88 3.21 -15.54
CA GLN A 219 14.84 2.46 -14.74
C GLN A 219 14.47 0.98 -14.65
N GLY A 220 13.18 0.70 -14.54
CA GLY A 220 12.64 -0.62 -14.28
C GLY A 220 12.72 -1.00 -12.80
N VAL A 221 11.58 -1.48 -12.28
CA VAL A 221 11.40 -1.86 -10.87
C VAL A 221 12.46 -2.87 -10.39
N GLY A 222 12.83 -3.85 -11.23
CA GLY A 222 13.85 -4.84 -10.89
C GLY A 222 15.24 -4.26 -10.64
N ARG A 223 15.65 -3.24 -11.43
CA ARG A 223 16.95 -2.56 -11.22
C ARG A 223 16.96 -1.70 -9.97
N ILE A 224 15.84 -1.03 -9.69
CA ILE A 224 15.67 -0.25 -8.44
C ILE A 224 15.78 -1.19 -7.24
N ALA A 225 15.02 -2.28 -7.23
CA ALA A 225 15.04 -3.28 -6.17
C ALA A 225 16.43 -3.88 -5.94
N GLU A 226 17.16 -4.21 -7.00
CA GLU A 226 18.51 -4.77 -6.90
C GLU A 226 19.51 -3.75 -6.33
N HIS A 227 19.41 -2.49 -6.74
CA HIS A 227 20.24 -1.42 -6.20
C HIS A 227 20.03 -1.26 -4.69
N GLU A 228 18.77 -1.20 -4.23
CA GLU A 228 18.43 -1.07 -2.82
C GLU A 228 18.89 -2.28 -2.01
N ARG A 229 18.61 -3.50 -2.49
CA ARG A 229 19.07 -4.73 -1.81
C ARG A 229 20.58 -4.77 -1.64
N ARG A 230 21.33 -4.35 -2.65
CA ARG A 230 22.80 -4.27 -2.57
C ARG A 230 23.25 -3.31 -1.48
N LEU A 231 22.66 -2.12 -1.41
CA LEU A 231 22.99 -1.12 -0.38
C LEU A 231 22.61 -1.61 1.03
N THR A 232 21.41 -2.20 1.18
CA THR A 232 20.94 -2.76 2.45
C THR A 232 21.85 -3.87 2.95
N ARG A 233 22.28 -4.79 2.08
CA ARG A 233 23.24 -5.85 2.40
C ARG A 233 24.58 -5.29 2.88
N GLN A 234 25.10 -4.28 2.18
CA GLN A 234 26.36 -3.63 2.57
C GLN A 234 26.25 -2.92 3.93
N MET A 235 25.13 -2.22 4.16
CA MET A 235 24.89 -1.53 5.42
C MET A 235 24.72 -2.52 6.57
N ALA A 236 23.93 -3.59 6.38
CA ALA A 236 23.72 -4.64 7.37
C ALA A 236 25.04 -5.31 7.79
N ALA A 237 25.94 -5.58 6.83
CA ALA A 237 27.25 -6.14 7.11
C ALA A 237 28.08 -5.18 7.99
N ARG A 238 28.15 -3.91 7.63
CA ARG A 238 28.92 -2.92 8.40
C ARG A 238 28.36 -2.65 9.79
N LEU A 239 27.04 -2.66 9.95
CA LEU A 239 26.40 -2.47 11.25
C LEU A 239 26.68 -3.64 12.20
N ARG A 240 26.78 -4.86 11.69
CA ARG A 240 27.11 -6.06 12.47
C ARG A 240 28.53 -6.03 13.05
N ASP A 241 29.45 -5.27 12.45
CA ASP A 241 30.81 -5.06 12.96
C ASP A 241 30.86 -4.08 14.13
N ILE A 242 29.76 -3.38 14.42
CA ILE A 242 29.68 -2.44 15.55
C ILE A 242 29.31 -3.22 16.82
N PRO A 243 30.16 -3.18 17.90
CA PRO A 243 29.84 -3.83 19.16
C PRO A 243 28.51 -3.33 19.75
N GLY A 244 27.64 -4.25 20.16
CA GLY A 244 26.32 -3.92 20.71
C GLY A 244 25.24 -3.56 19.68
N ALA A 245 25.53 -3.70 18.38
CA ALA A 245 24.52 -3.51 17.35
C ALA A 245 23.74 -4.82 17.09
N GLU A 246 22.44 -4.76 17.23
CA GLU A 246 21.50 -5.77 16.75
C GLU A 246 20.89 -5.29 15.45
N VAL A 247 21.01 -6.09 14.37
CA VAL A 247 20.55 -5.70 13.01
C VAL A 247 19.44 -6.63 12.56
N PHE A 248 18.26 -6.06 12.27
CA PHE A 248 17.08 -6.77 11.78
C PHE A 248 17.20 -6.97 10.27
N TYR A 249 17.94 -8.01 9.87
CA TYR A 249 18.24 -8.29 8.47
C TYR A 249 18.16 -9.79 8.19
N THR A 250 17.53 -10.15 7.07
CA THR A 250 17.53 -11.50 6.52
C THR A 250 18.34 -11.57 5.22
N PRO A 251 19.21 -12.59 5.04
CA PRO A 251 19.89 -12.84 3.78
C PRO A 251 18.98 -13.52 2.74
N GLU A 252 17.78 -13.93 3.11
CA GLU A 252 16.85 -14.61 2.22
C GLU A 252 16.42 -13.68 1.07
N ASP A 253 16.61 -14.18 -0.16
CA ASP A 253 16.34 -13.39 -1.35
C ASP A 253 14.85 -13.05 -1.47
N GLY A 254 14.57 -11.76 -1.59
CA GLY A 254 13.21 -11.24 -1.76
C GLY A 254 12.39 -11.12 -0.47
N ALA A 255 12.90 -11.54 0.70
CA ALA A 255 12.19 -11.41 1.97
C ALA A 255 12.31 -10.01 2.61
N GLN A 256 13.30 -9.21 2.19
CA GLN A 256 13.50 -7.84 2.69
C GLN A 256 13.78 -6.85 1.55
N THR A 257 13.30 -5.62 1.72
CA THR A 257 13.54 -4.49 0.79
C THR A 257 14.64 -3.56 1.30
N GLY A 258 14.72 -2.34 0.75
CA GLY A 258 15.68 -1.29 1.10
C GLY A 258 15.58 -0.72 2.52
N VAL A 259 14.62 -1.14 3.32
CA VAL A 259 14.45 -0.70 4.71
C VAL A 259 15.25 -1.61 5.64
N LEU A 260 16.07 -1.00 6.50
CA LEU A 260 16.90 -1.71 7.47
C LEU A 260 16.76 -1.07 8.85
N SER A 261 16.33 -1.86 9.83
CA SER A 261 16.29 -1.47 11.23
C SER A 261 17.43 -2.08 12.02
N PHE A 262 17.93 -1.34 13.00
CA PHE A 262 18.92 -1.83 13.95
C PHE A 262 18.73 -1.20 15.33
N ARG A 263 19.27 -1.82 16.36
CA ARG A 263 19.30 -1.35 17.73
C ARG A 263 20.76 -1.32 18.22
N LEU A 264 21.10 -0.33 19.04
CA LEU A 264 22.41 -0.22 19.70
C LEU A 264 22.23 -0.36 21.21
N ASP A 265 23.03 -1.20 21.85
CA ASP A 265 23.02 -1.36 23.30
C ASP A 265 23.39 -0.05 24.00
N GLY A 266 22.67 0.29 25.06
CA GLY A 266 22.88 1.52 25.83
C GLY A 266 22.34 2.80 25.17
N TRP A 267 21.75 2.70 23.98
CA TRP A 267 21.04 3.79 23.32
C TRP A 267 19.56 3.50 23.34
N ASP A 268 18.84 4.15 24.23
CA ASP A 268 17.39 4.20 24.14
C ASP A 268 17.03 5.19 23.03
N LEU A 269 16.53 4.70 21.90
CA LEU A 269 16.12 5.52 20.75
C LEU A 269 14.60 5.63 20.71
N PRO A 270 13.93 6.22 21.74
CA PRO A 270 12.47 6.40 21.66
C PRO A 270 12.07 7.47 20.64
N LEU A 271 13.02 8.14 19.97
CA LEU A 271 12.78 9.44 19.34
C LEU A 271 13.47 9.68 18.00
N ILE A 272 13.64 8.69 17.14
CA ILE A 272 13.78 9.01 15.73
C ILE A 272 12.43 8.71 15.06
N HIS A 273 11.43 9.43 15.47
CA HIS A 273 10.24 9.73 14.68
C HIS A 273 10.43 11.16 14.15
N ILE A 274 11.27 11.28 13.16
CA ILE A 274 11.31 12.48 12.31
C ILE A 274 10.54 12.13 11.06
#